data_5de57508f5d9258075c8e9c4380a0bea
#
_entry.id   5de57508f5d9258075c8e9c4380a0bea
#
_cell.length_a   1.000
_cell.length_b   1.000
_cell.length_c   1.000
_cell.angle_alpha   90.00
_cell.angle_beta   90.00
_cell.angle_gamma   90.00
#
_symmetry.space_group_name_H-M   'P 1'
#
loop_
_entity.id
_entity.type
_entity.pdbx_description
1 polymer ?
#
loop_
_entity_poly.entity_id
_entity_poly.type
_entity_poly.pdbx_seq_one_letter_code
_entity_poly.pdbx_strand_id
1 'polypeptide(L)'
;MLLLFLTIAQACAFSQVTATPPANGPQAIAAPQEKILPFIKKAWNTLGRSMNECSSISDPKFGPGATSVLYLPYGVTAPPAVAALSKCGVKVENLPKKITGLGTIPVDQLNAHGLLYLPNKYVVPGGRFNEMYGWDSSFIIIGLLEDGERDYSRGIIENFFYEIENYGAILNANRAYYLTRSQPPFLTSMIMAQYAADKKAGKDDKKWLAKAYEYAVRDHDLWIKPPKLAGDTGLARYFDVGEGPVPDIADHPEYYARIADWLLSHPDVKYDPPDYIAPTLEKGIGPELMVPLCDDKACPNARPVKLTADFYQGDRAMRESGFDPAFRWGPFDGSTTHYAPVCLNSLLYKAEMDLAEMATMLSKPEDAKKWLAAADQRKQLINKYMWNADKGMFFDWNFTTGKQSTYNYVTTFYPLWVGLATPEQAKAVMKNLGLFEHEGGLAMSDYQSGVQWDMPYGWAPTNLIAIQGMRREGFNSDADRVSVKFLDTIQSNFKRTGTIREKYNVVTGSDEAPVLAGYHENLIGFGWTNGTFLALYHALPPAQQKQVMAEKAAAAPN
;
A
#
# COMPACT_ATOMS: atom_id res chain seq x y z
N MET A 1 -51.74 43.31 46.26
CA MET A 1 -50.75 43.94 45.38
C MET A 1 -49.86 42.78 44.82
N LEU A 2 -50.28 42.27 43.66
CA LEU A 2 -49.70 41.09 43.00
C LEU A 2 -48.64 41.56 42.03
N LEU A 3 -47.37 41.17 42.20
CA LEU A 3 -46.32 41.40 41.19
C LEU A 3 -46.20 40.16 40.32
N LEU A 4 -46.49 40.35 39.05
CA LEU A 4 -46.29 39.40 37.95
C LEU A 4 -44.80 39.44 37.54
N PHE A 5 -44.09 38.32 37.63
CA PHE A 5 -42.82 38.12 36.96
C PHE A 5 -43.04 37.50 35.59
N LEU A 6 -42.78 38.26 34.52
CA LEU A 6 -42.68 37.76 33.17
C LEU A 6 -41.26 37.21 32.95
N THR A 7 -41.17 35.92 32.74
CA THR A 7 -39.96 35.28 32.21
C THR A 7 -40.01 35.26 30.69
N ILE A 8 -39.14 36.00 30.06
CA ILE A 8 -38.93 35.99 28.60
C ILE A 8 -38.03 34.78 28.29
N ALA A 9 -38.61 33.73 27.69
CA ALA A 9 -37.89 32.66 27.08
C ALA A 9 -37.45 33.08 25.69
N GLN A 10 -36.18 33.36 25.49
CA GLN A 10 -35.59 33.53 24.15
C GLN A 10 -35.42 32.14 23.53
N ALA A 11 -36.26 31.80 22.58
CA ALA A 11 -36.10 30.66 21.70
C ALA A 11 -35.01 30.97 20.67
N CYS A 12 -33.85 30.37 20.80
CA CYS A 12 -32.88 30.30 19.71
C CYS A 12 -33.43 29.39 18.62
N ALA A 13 -33.94 29.99 17.55
CA ALA A 13 -34.31 29.29 16.33
C ALA A 13 -33.02 28.89 15.61
N PHE A 14 -32.62 27.63 15.72
CA PHE A 14 -31.67 27.04 14.80
C PHE A 14 -32.37 26.92 13.42
N SER A 15 -31.97 27.77 12.50
CA SER A 15 -32.34 27.70 11.10
C SER A 15 -31.72 26.39 10.53
N GLN A 16 -32.56 25.36 10.36
CA GLN A 16 -32.22 24.22 9.53
C GLN A 16 -32.08 24.69 8.10
N VAL A 17 -30.86 24.85 7.62
CA VAL A 17 -30.60 24.95 6.18
C VAL A 17 -30.83 23.53 5.62
N THR A 18 -32.06 23.30 5.17
CA THR A 18 -32.38 22.17 4.29
C THR A 18 -31.68 22.43 2.97
N ALA A 19 -30.49 21.84 2.79
CA ALA A 19 -29.89 21.76 1.47
C ALA A 19 -30.81 20.91 0.60
N THR A 20 -31.52 21.57 -0.29
CA THR A 20 -32.25 20.93 -1.40
C THR A 20 -31.19 20.17 -2.21
N PRO A 21 -31.32 18.85 -2.43
CA PRO A 21 -30.40 18.15 -3.33
C PRO A 21 -30.52 18.80 -4.71
N PRO A 22 -29.42 18.99 -5.45
CA PRO A 22 -29.47 19.54 -6.78
C PRO A 22 -30.35 18.63 -7.63
N ALA A 23 -31.36 19.23 -8.27
CA ALA A 23 -32.30 18.58 -9.18
C ALA A 23 -31.63 18.31 -10.54
N ASN A 24 -30.48 17.60 -10.52
CA ASN A 24 -29.88 16.99 -11.69
C ASN A 24 -29.63 15.54 -11.30
N GLY A 25 -30.50 14.65 -11.77
CA GLY A 25 -30.19 13.22 -11.78
C GLY A 25 -28.83 12.99 -12.46
N PRO A 26 -28.19 11.81 -12.27
CA PRO A 26 -26.87 11.57 -12.81
C PRO A 26 -26.88 11.90 -14.29
N GLN A 27 -26.23 13.01 -14.67
CA GLN A 27 -25.95 13.28 -16.08
C GLN A 27 -25.16 12.07 -16.56
N ALA A 28 -25.72 11.36 -17.55
CA ALA A 28 -25.00 10.31 -18.23
C ALA A 28 -23.68 10.92 -18.72
N ILE A 29 -22.59 10.60 -18.03
CA ILE A 29 -21.25 10.99 -18.45
C ILE A 29 -21.07 10.35 -19.82
N ALA A 30 -20.88 11.17 -20.86
CA ALA A 30 -20.66 10.67 -22.20
C ALA A 30 -19.51 9.64 -22.14
N ALA A 31 -19.73 8.45 -22.72
CA ALA A 31 -18.74 7.38 -22.71
C ALA A 31 -17.39 7.96 -23.16
N PRO A 32 -16.28 7.62 -22.50
CA PRO A 32 -14.99 8.20 -22.82
C PRO A 32 -14.64 7.91 -24.29
N GLN A 33 -14.34 8.95 -25.02
CA GLN A 33 -13.94 8.84 -26.43
C GLN A 33 -12.56 8.18 -26.57
N GLU A 34 -11.76 8.19 -25.50
CA GLU A 34 -10.39 7.68 -25.46
C GLU A 34 -10.37 6.19 -25.09
N LYS A 35 -9.56 5.40 -25.80
CA LYS A 35 -9.33 3.98 -25.48
C LYS A 35 -8.41 3.86 -24.25
N ILE A 36 -8.55 2.79 -23.47
CA ILE A 36 -7.83 2.61 -22.20
C ILE A 36 -6.31 2.60 -22.35
N LEU A 37 -5.73 1.98 -23.38
CA LEU A 37 -4.27 1.95 -23.57
C LEU A 37 -3.67 3.34 -23.83
N PRO A 38 -4.18 4.17 -24.75
CA PRO A 38 -3.76 5.57 -24.87
C PRO A 38 -3.96 6.39 -23.59
N PHE A 39 -5.06 6.16 -22.86
CA PHE A 39 -5.32 6.80 -21.57
C PHE A 39 -4.21 6.47 -20.56
N ILE A 40 -3.86 5.19 -20.39
CA ILE A 40 -2.78 4.77 -19.48
C ILE A 40 -1.46 5.42 -19.87
N LYS A 41 -1.09 5.39 -21.17
CA LYS A 41 0.15 6.01 -21.64
C LYS A 41 0.22 7.51 -21.31
N LYS A 42 -0.88 8.23 -21.46
CA LYS A 42 -0.98 9.65 -21.10
C LYS A 42 -0.95 9.88 -19.59
N ALA A 43 -1.50 8.92 -18.81
CA ALA A 43 -1.56 9.01 -17.36
C ALA A 43 -0.16 9.07 -16.72
N TRP A 44 0.88 8.46 -17.29
CA TRP A 44 2.25 8.57 -16.79
C TRP A 44 2.74 10.02 -16.70
N ASN A 45 2.37 10.88 -17.65
CA ASN A 45 2.67 12.31 -17.59
C ASN A 45 1.77 13.05 -16.59
N THR A 46 0.49 12.73 -16.55
CA THR A 46 -0.47 13.36 -15.61
C THR A 46 -0.14 13.06 -14.15
N LEU A 47 0.33 11.84 -13.87
CA LEU A 47 0.77 11.40 -12.53
C LEU A 47 2.26 11.73 -12.27
N GLY A 48 2.96 12.28 -13.25
CA GLY A 48 4.36 12.67 -13.13
C GLY A 48 4.54 13.85 -12.18
N ARG A 49 5.57 13.77 -11.34
CA ARG A 49 6.01 14.85 -10.44
C ARG A 49 7.49 15.11 -10.57
N SER A 50 7.87 16.36 -10.34
CA SER A 50 9.26 16.79 -10.28
C SER A 50 9.46 17.77 -9.13
N MET A 51 10.44 17.52 -8.27
CA MET A 51 10.76 18.43 -7.17
C MET A 51 11.36 19.76 -7.63
N ASN A 52 11.46 19.99 -8.94
CA ASN A 52 11.83 21.26 -9.55
C ASN A 52 10.61 22.13 -9.93
N GLU A 53 9.38 21.65 -9.69
CA GLU A 53 8.13 22.26 -10.13
C GLU A 53 7.23 22.59 -8.93
N CYS A 54 6.71 23.81 -8.87
CA CYS A 54 5.84 24.28 -7.79
C CYS A 54 4.59 23.41 -7.62
N SER A 55 3.97 22.99 -8.73
CA SER A 55 2.78 22.15 -8.75
C SER A 55 2.98 20.77 -8.13
N SER A 56 4.22 20.29 -8.09
CA SER A 56 4.59 19.01 -7.47
C SER A 56 4.78 19.11 -5.96
N ILE A 57 4.96 20.33 -5.41
CA ILE A 57 5.20 20.56 -3.98
C ILE A 57 3.97 21.16 -3.29
N SER A 58 3.25 22.06 -3.97
CA SER A 58 2.01 22.62 -3.45
C SER A 58 0.96 21.53 -3.35
N ASP A 59 0.51 21.22 -2.13
CA ASP A 59 -0.39 20.10 -1.88
C ASP A 59 -1.81 20.60 -1.55
N PRO A 60 -2.77 20.42 -2.47
CA PRO A 60 -4.13 20.88 -2.28
C PRO A 60 -4.87 20.15 -1.14
N LYS A 61 -4.37 19.01 -0.66
CA LYS A 61 -4.94 18.28 0.48
C LYS A 61 -4.98 19.10 1.77
N PHE A 62 -4.05 20.05 1.94
CA PHE A 62 -3.92 20.84 3.17
C PHE A 62 -4.66 22.18 3.14
N GLY A 63 -5.49 22.40 2.13
CA GLY A 63 -6.34 23.60 2.01
C GLY A 63 -5.57 24.89 1.61
N PRO A 64 -6.31 25.95 1.31
CA PRO A 64 -5.73 27.23 0.90
C PRO A 64 -5.00 27.88 2.07
N GLY A 65 -3.75 28.30 1.83
CA GLY A 65 -2.91 28.99 2.83
C GLY A 65 -2.00 28.08 3.64
N ALA A 66 -2.03 26.76 3.45
CA ALA A 66 -1.07 25.86 4.05
C ALA A 66 0.34 26.12 3.48
N THR A 67 1.34 26.19 4.37
CA THR A 67 2.73 26.36 3.95
C THR A 67 3.29 25.04 3.41
N SER A 68 3.57 25.00 2.12
CA SER A 68 4.26 23.87 1.50
C SER A 68 5.74 23.91 1.89
N VAL A 69 6.25 22.80 2.43
CA VAL A 69 7.66 22.67 2.85
C VAL A 69 8.32 21.56 2.04
N LEU A 70 9.54 21.84 1.55
CA LEU A 70 10.42 20.86 0.93
C LEU A 70 11.71 20.74 1.74
N TYR A 71 11.96 19.57 2.28
CA TYR A 71 13.18 19.28 3.03
C TYR A 71 14.26 18.69 2.13
N LEU A 72 15.42 19.36 2.13
CA LEU A 72 16.67 18.80 1.59
C LEU A 72 17.37 17.99 2.68
N PRO A 73 18.19 17.00 2.33
CA PRO A 73 19.06 16.34 3.30
C PRO A 73 19.97 17.34 4.04
N TYR A 74 20.38 16.96 5.23
CA TYR A 74 21.28 17.78 6.05
C TYR A 74 22.55 18.19 5.29
N GLY A 75 22.84 19.48 5.25
CA GLY A 75 24.04 20.05 4.63
C GLY A 75 24.05 20.07 3.10
N VAL A 76 22.97 19.66 2.44
CA VAL A 76 22.86 19.69 0.97
C VAL A 76 22.46 21.10 0.51
N THR A 77 23.22 21.67 -0.42
CA THR A 77 22.85 22.93 -1.07
C THR A 77 21.71 22.72 -2.05
N ALA A 78 20.70 23.58 -1.99
CA ALA A 78 19.57 23.51 -2.92
C ALA A 78 20.02 23.66 -4.37
N PRO A 79 19.67 22.75 -5.29
CA PRO A 79 19.84 22.98 -6.71
C PRO A 79 19.14 24.27 -7.16
N PRO A 80 19.62 24.98 -8.18
CA PRO A 80 19.05 26.28 -8.58
C PRO A 80 17.54 26.25 -8.87
N ALA A 81 17.04 25.18 -9.48
CA ALA A 81 15.60 25.00 -9.74
C ALA A 81 14.81 24.84 -8.44
N VAL A 82 15.35 24.10 -7.46
CA VAL A 82 14.72 23.90 -6.15
C VAL A 82 14.75 25.20 -5.33
N ALA A 83 15.86 25.94 -5.34
CA ALA A 83 15.95 27.25 -4.67
C ALA A 83 14.92 28.25 -5.22
N ALA A 84 14.59 28.15 -6.52
CA ALA A 84 13.60 29.00 -7.18
C ALA A 84 12.14 28.73 -6.74
N LEU A 85 11.85 27.62 -6.07
CA LEU A 85 10.49 27.27 -5.58
C LEU A 85 9.97 28.27 -4.52
N SER A 86 10.86 29.01 -3.87
CA SER A 86 10.48 30.10 -2.97
C SER A 86 9.61 31.17 -3.65
N LYS A 87 9.73 31.34 -4.96
CA LYS A 87 8.92 32.27 -5.77
C LYS A 87 7.44 31.91 -5.80
N CYS A 88 7.10 30.65 -5.55
CA CYS A 88 5.72 30.17 -5.47
C CYS A 88 5.28 29.80 -4.04
N GLY A 89 5.97 30.34 -3.03
CA GLY A 89 5.59 30.19 -1.63
C GLY A 89 6.03 28.88 -0.99
N VAL A 90 6.84 28.06 -1.67
CA VAL A 90 7.40 26.85 -1.09
C VAL A 90 8.57 27.21 -0.17
N LYS A 91 8.52 26.75 1.07
CA LYS A 91 9.63 26.88 2.02
C LYS A 91 10.61 25.74 1.81
N VAL A 92 11.82 26.06 1.37
CA VAL A 92 12.89 25.07 1.17
C VAL A 92 13.81 25.10 2.38
N GLU A 93 13.93 23.98 3.07
CA GLU A 93 14.71 23.85 4.32
C GLU A 93 15.63 22.62 4.26
N ASN A 94 16.68 22.61 5.05
CA ASN A 94 17.47 21.41 5.28
C ASN A 94 16.93 20.66 6.50
N LEU A 95 17.00 19.33 6.46
CA LEU A 95 16.82 18.52 7.66
C LEU A 95 17.80 18.96 8.76
N PRO A 96 17.39 18.98 10.04
CA PRO A 96 18.19 19.56 11.13
C PRO A 96 19.46 18.75 11.45
N LYS A 97 19.51 17.47 11.04
CA LYS A 97 20.67 16.60 11.21
C LYS A 97 20.71 15.48 10.15
N LYS A 98 21.88 14.87 9.99
CA LYS A 98 22.06 13.72 9.11
C LYS A 98 21.24 12.54 9.62
N ILE A 99 20.47 11.90 8.73
CA ILE A 99 19.72 10.67 9.03
C ILE A 99 20.65 9.47 8.91
N THR A 100 20.64 8.61 9.91
CA THR A 100 21.43 7.36 9.98
C THR A 100 20.57 6.10 9.94
N GLY A 101 19.24 6.25 10.02
CA GLY A 101 18.26 5.18 9.98
C GLY A 101 16.87 5.73 10.33
N LEU A 102 15.86 4.88 10.22
CA LEU A 102 14.48 5.23 10.58
C LEU A 102 14.41 5.75 12.03
N GLY A 103 13.58 6.78 12.27
CA GLY A 103 13.40 7.39 13.59
C GLY A 103 14.55 8.30 14.04
N THR A 104 15.57 8.54 13.21
CA THR A 104 16.67 9.46 13.57
C THR A 104 16.17 10.86 13.93
N ILE A 105 15.17 11.37 13.22
CA ILE A 105 14.54 12.65 13.49
C ILE A 105 13.11 12.38 13.98
N PRO A 106 12.75 12.81 15.20
CA PRO A 106 11.37 12.81 15.67
C PRO A 106 10.48 13.67 14.76
N VAL A 107 9.30 13.18 14.42
CA VAL A 107 8.40 13.86 13.47
C VAL A 107 7.92 15.21 13.97
N ASP A 108 7.78 15.38 15.28
CA ASP A 108 7.39 16.64 15.94
C ASP A 108 8.42 17.77 15.80
N GLN A 109 9.66 17.44 15.38
CA GLN A 109 10.70 18.44 15.09
C GLN A 109 10.62 19.01 13.66
N LEU A 110 9.68 18.53 12.85
CA LEU A 110 9.50 18.90 11.45
C LEU A 110 8.06 19.35 11.19
N ASN A 111 7.82 20.04 10.07
CA ASN A 111 6.49 20.06 9.50
C ASN A 111 6.18 18.63 9.00
N ALA A 112 5.28 17.93 9.67
CA ALA A 112 4.97 16.53 9.38
C ALA A 112 4.57 16.31 7.90
N HIS A 113 3.87 17.28 7.31
CA HIS A 113 3.40 17.24 5.91
C HIS A 113 4.46 17.69 4.89
N GLY A 114 5.67 18.08 5.32
CA GLY A 114 6.77 18.48 4.43
C GLY A 114 7.20 17.30 3.53
N LEU A 115 7.45 17.62 2.24
CA LEU A 115 8.01 16.64 1.30
C LEU A 115 9.52 16.51 1.49
N LEU A 116 10.05 15.32 1.25
CA LEU A 116 11.49 15.06 1.23
C LEU A 116 11.97 15.07 -0.22
N TYR A 117 13.04 15.80 -0.49
CA TYR A 117 13.57 16.02 -1.83
C TYR A 117 14.00 14.73 -2.53
N LEU A 118 13.60 14.59 -3.79
CA LEU A 118 14.05 13.54 -4.71
C LEU A 118 14.59 14.18 -5.99
N PRO A 119 15.76 13.71 -6.50
CA PRO A 119 16.44 14.36 -7.62
C PRO A 119 15.80 14.10 -8.99
N ASN A 120 15.14 12.96 -9.18
CA ASN A 120 14.56 12.56 -10.45
C ASN A 120 13.03 12.69 -10.46
N LYS A 121 12.45 12.81 -11.67
CA LYS A 121 11.01 12.70 -11.86
C LYS A 121 10.52 11.33 -11.40
N TYR A 122 9.28 11.29 -10.90
CA TYR A 122 8.63 10.07 -10.44
C TYR A 122 7.13 10.12 -10.73
N VAL A 123 6.48 8.96 -10.68
CA VAL A 123 5.02 8.82 -10.83
C VAL A 123 4.41 8.62 -9.45
N VAL A 124 3.37 9.40 -9.13
CA VAL A 124 2.60 9.23 -7.89
C VAL A 124 1.53 8.14 -8.04
N PRO A 125 1.07 7.52 -6.93
CA PRO A 125 0.05 6.48 -6.99
C PRO A 125 -1.24 6.92 -7.68
N GLY A 126 -1.74 8.11 -7.36
CA GLY A 126 -2.96 8.67 -7.93
C GLY A 126 -2.93 10.19 -7.96
N GLY A 127 -3.87 10.82 -8.65
CA GLY A 127 -3.87 12.27 -8.90
C GLY A 127 -3.91 13.15 -7.65
N ARG A 128 -4.36 12.60 -6.53
CA ARG A 128 -4.42 13.26 -5.22
C ARG A 128 -3.03 13.38 -4.55
N PHE A 129 -2.04 12.56 -4.95
CA PHE A 129 -0.76 12.47 -4.27
C PHE A 129 0.32 13.34 -4.92
N ASN A 130 1.25 13.81 -4.08
CA ASN A 130 2.49 14.45 -4.52
C ASN A 130 3.74 13.64 -4.08
N GLU A 131 3.54 12.57 -3.32
CA GLU A 131 4.58 11.69 -2.82
C GLU A 131 4.86 10.51 -3.76
N MET A 132 6.12 10.08 -3.85
CA MET A 132 6.53 8.80 -4.41
C MET A 132 6.43 7.73 -3.32
N TYR A 133 5.66 6.66 -3.59
CA TYR A 133 5.48 5.55 -2.65
C TYR A 133 6.39 4.37 -2.99
N GLY A 134 6.82 3.64 -1.96
CA GLY A 134 7.77 2.55 -2.09
C GLY A 134 7.29 1.41 -2.98
N TRP A 135 6.33 0.60 -2.52
CA TRP A 135 5.89 -0.59 -3.24
C TRP A 135 5.04 -0.28 -4.48
N ASP A 136 4.25 0.81 -4.46
CA ASP A 136 3.46 1.28 -5.61
C ASP A 136 4.34 1.46 -6.84
N SER A 137 5.53 2.01 -6.64
CA SER A 137 6.51 2.25 -7.70
C SER A 137 6.92 0.96 -8.41
N SER A 138 6.89 -0.21 -7.76
CA SER A 138 7.19 -1.48 -8.42
C SER A 138 6.19 -1.80 -9.53
N PHE A 139 4.91 -1.61 -9.26
CA PHE A 139 3.83 -1.86 -10.24
C PHE A 139 3.77 -0.76 -11.30
N ILE A 140 4.06 0.49 -10.92
CA ILE A 140 4.20 1.62 -11.85
C ILE A 140 5.37 1.36 -12.83
N ILE A 141 6.53 0.93 -12.32
CA ILE A 141 7.71 0.59 -13.14
C ILE A 141 7.39 -0.49 -14.16
N ILE A 142 6.65 -1.54 -13.77
CA ILE A 142 6.20 -2.57 -14.71
C ILE A 142 5.44 -1.92 -15.89
N GLY A 143 4.49 -1.03 -15.61
CA GLY A 143 3.73 -0.33 -16.64
C GLY A 143 4.58 0.61 -17.49
N LEU A 144 5.49 1.36 -16.87
CA LEU A 144 6.42 2.24 -17.60
C LEU A 144 7.32 1.43 -18.56
N LEU A 145 7.81 0.27 -18.13
CA LEU A 145 8.63 -0.59 -18.97
C LEU A 145 7.84 -1.22 -20.13
N GLU A 146 6.57 -1.58 -19.92
CA GLU A 146 5.66 -2.04 -20.97
C GLU A 146 5.40 -0.94 -22.04
N ASP A 147 5.33 0.31 -21.63
CA ASP A 147 5.16 1.47 -22.52
C ASP A 147 6.50 2.01 -23.08
N GLY A 148 7.64 1.40 -22.71
CA GLY A 148 8.97 1.77 -23.21
C GLY A 148 9.61 2.97 -22.49
N GLU A 149 9.06 3.45 -21.39
CA GLU A 149 9.49 4.61 -20.59
C GLU A 149 10.64 4.26 -19.62
N ARG A 150 11.72 3.65 -20.16
CA ARG A 150 12.84 3.10 -19.36
C ARG A 150 13.62 4.13 -18.56
N ASP A 151 13.85 5.31 -19.13
CA ASP A 151 14.61 6.37 -18.44
C ASP A 151 13.81 6.92 -17.26
N TYR A 152 12.48 6.97 -17.37
CA TYR A 152 11.58 7.35 -16.30
C TYR A 152 11.60 6.31 -15.14
N SER A 153 11.45 5.03 -15.50
CA SER A 153 11.55 3.90 -14.57
C SER A 153 12.89 3.91 -13.82
N ARG A 154 14.00 4.11 -14.55
CA ARG A 154 15.35 4.19 -13.96
C ARG A 154 15.48 5.36 -12.98
N GLY A 155 14.92 6.52 -13.30
CA GLY A 155 14.90 7.69 -12.42
C GLY A 155 14.18 7.41 -11.08
N ILE A 156 13.06 6.66 -11.10
CA ILE A 156 12.35 6.23 -9.90
C ILE A 156 13.23 5.32 -9.04
N ILE A 157 13.91 4.34 -9.63
CA ILE A 157 14.83 3.44 -8.90
C ILE A 157 15.99 4.23 -8.29
N GLU A 158 16.55 5.20 -9.02
CA GLU A 158 17.63 6.05 -8.51
C GLU A 158 17.17 7.00 -7.39
N ASN A 159 15.89 7.37 -7.35
CA ASN A 159 15.30 8.06 -6.20
C ASN A 159 15.29 7.17 -4.95
N PHE A 160 15.05 5.86 -5.05
CA PHE A 160 15.17 4.95 -3.91
C PHE A 160 16.61 4.81 -3.42
N PHE A 161 17.60 4.81 -4.33
CA PHE A 161 19.01 4.89 -3.92
C PHE A 161 19.28 6.17 -3.14
N TYR A 162 18.69 7.28 -3.58
CA TYR A 162 18.79 8.56 -2.88
C TYR A 162 18.13 8.53 -1.49
N GLU A 163 16.97 7.90 -1.35
CA GLU A 163 16.31 7.73 -0.04
C GLU A 163 17.17 6.90 0.92
N ILE A 164 17.70 5.75 0.48
CA ILE A 164 18.59 4.91 1.29
C ILE A 164 19.83 5.69 1.74
N GLU A 165 20.40 6.52 0.86
CA GLU A 165 21.61 7.29 1.17
C GLU A 165 21.35 8.46 2.14
N ASN A 166 20.25 9.16 1.97
CA ASN A 166 19.97 10.42 2.63
C ASN A 166 18.91 10.35 3.73
N TYR A 167 17.99 9.38 3.65
CA TYR A 167 16.88 9.20 4.59
C TYR A 167 16.94 7.86 5.33
N GLY A 168 17.98 7.06 5.08
CA GLY A 168 18.32 5.85 5.83
C GLY A 168 17.60 4.59 5.41
N ALA A 169 16.55 4.67 4.60
CA ALA A 169 15.77 3.56 4.06
C ALA A 169 14.93 4.00 2.87
N ILE A 170 14.35 3.07 2.13
CA ILE A 170 13.16 3.35 1.31
C ILE A 170 12.02 3.62 2.28
N LEU A 171 11.46 4.83 2.20
CA LEU A 171 10.35 5.23 3.06
C LEU A 171 9.01 4.74 2.50
N ASN A 172 7.99 4.72 3.37
CA ASN A 172 6.62 4.50 2.92
C ASN A 172 6.25 5.44 1.76
N ALA A 173 6.59 6.73 1.92
CA ALA A 173 6.68 7.71 0.83
C ALA A 173 7.63 8.85 1.24
N ASN A 174 8.07 9.67 0.30
CA ASN A 174 9.00 10.79 0.54
C ASN A 174 8.34 11.98 1.24
N ARG A 175 7.79 11.77 2.44
CA ARG A 175 7.19 12.81 3.29
C ARG A 175 7.71 12.70 4.73
N ALA A 176 7.84 13.83 5.43
CA ALA A 176 8.51 13.91 6.72
C ALA A 176 7.91 12.97 7.78
N TYR A 177 6.60 12.80 7.82
CA TYR A 177 5.97 11.88 8.78
C TYR A 177 6.25 10.39 8.52
N TYR A 178 6.85 10.02 7.39
CA TYR A 178 7.27 8.66 7.08
C TYR A 178 8.72 8.34 7.47
N LEU A 179 9.45 9.26 8.11
CA LEU A 179 10.83 9.02 8.54
C LEU A 179 11.01 7.91 9.59
N THR A 180 9.92 7.33 10.05
CA THR A 180 9.91 6.17 10.98
C THR A 180 9.52 4.85 10.33
N ARG A 181 9.08 4.87 9.04
CA ARG A 181 8.39 3.75 8.41
C ARG A 181 8.82 3.52 6.96
N SER A 182 9.11 2.24 6.64
CA SER A 182 9.39 1.77 5.28
C SER A 182 8.12 1.24 4.59
N GLN A 183 8.29 0.52 3.48
CA GLN A 183 7.24 -0.25 2.77
C GLN A 183 7.79 -1.61 2.33
N PRO A 184 6.96 -2.57 1.84
CA PRO A 184 7.40 -3.89 1.41
C PRO A 184 8.60 -3.83 0.44
N PRO A 185 9.63 -4.70 0.62
CA PRO A 185 10.92 -4.60 -0.07
C PRO A 185 10.86 -5.11 -1.51
N PHE A 186 10.47 -4.27 -2.44
CA PHE A 186 10.41 -4.57 -3.88
C PHE A 186 11.63 -4.08 -4.67
N LEU A 187 12.63 -3.48 -4.04
CA LEU A 187 13.75 -2.82 -4.75
C LEU A 187 14.47 -3.75 -5.72
N THR A 188 14.79 -4.98 -5.32
CA THR A 188 15.48 -5.93 -6.19
C THR A 188 14.66 -6.29 -7.42
N SER A 189 13.33 -6.45 -7.25
CA SER A 189 12.41 -6.72 -8.36
C SER A 189 12.39 -5.58 -9.37
N MET A 190 12.40 -4.33 -8.90
CA MET A 190 12.46 -3.13 -9.75
C MET A 190 13.80 -3.06 -10.51
N ILE A 191 14.92 -3.31 -9.83
CA ILE A 191 16.26 -3.32 -10.42
C ILE A 191 16.37 -4.39 -11.52
N MET A 192 15.91 -5.60 -11.24
CA MET A 192 15.99 -6.72 -12.18
C MET A 192 15.10 -6.49 -13.41
N ALA A 193 13.90 -5.94 -13.23
CA ALA A 193 13.01 -5.59 -14.33
C ALA A 193 13.62 -4.48 -15.23
N GLN A 194 14.17 -3.42 -14.63
CA GLN A 194 14.85 -2.35 -15.34
C GLN A 194 16.05 -2.88 -16.12
N TYR A 195 16.93 -3.64 -15.47
CA TYR A 195 18.13 -4.18 -16.09
C TYR A 195 17.80 -5.11 -17.25
N ALA A 196 16.80 -5.97 -17.11
CA ALA A 196 16.33 -6.85 -18.17
C ALA A 196 15.79 -6.06 -19.38
N ALA A 197 15.03 -4.99 -19.14
CA ALA A 197 14.51 -4.11 -20.19
C ALA A 197 15.64 -3.34 -20.90
N ASP A 198 16.62 -2.83 -20.16
CA ASP A 198 17.79 -2.17 -20.73
C ASP A 198 18.64 -3.13 -21.56
N LYS A 199 18.88 -4.34 -21.09
CA LYS A 199 19.61 -5.38 -21.82
C LYS A 199 18.90 -5.79 -23.10
N LYS A 200 17.57 -5.95 -23.06
CA LYS A 200 16.74 -6.21 -24.25
C LYS A 200 16.87 -5.09 -25.30
N ALA A 201 17.09 -3.86 -24.84
CA ALA A 201 17.33 -2.71 -25.71
C ALA A 201 18.80 -2.51 -26.13
N GLY A 202 19.67 -3.48 -25.85
CA GLY A 202 21.09 -3.44 -26.20
C GLY A 202 21.98 -2.67 -25.22
N LYS A 203 21.49 -2.31 -24.04
CA LYS A 203 22.24 -1.61 -22.99
C LYS A 203 22.56 -2.59 -21.85
N ASP A 204 23.78 -3.15 -21.82
CA ASP A 204 24.29 -3.98 -20.71
C ASP A 204 25.11 -3.13 -19.73
N ASP A 205 24.43 -2.31 -18.92
CA ASP A 205 25.06 -1.35 -17.99
C ASP A 205 25.47 -2.02 -16.67
N LYS A 206 26.57 -2.78 -16.70
CA LYS A 206 27.15 -3.44 -15.51
C LYS A 206 27.56 -2.46 -14.42
N LYS A 207 27.92 -1.22 -14.79
CA LYS A 207 28.30 -0.20 -13.80
C LYS A 207 27.10 0.24 -12.96
N TRP A 208 25.97 0.45 -13.63
CA TRP A 208 24.72 0.75 -12.92
C TRP A 208 24.25 -0.44 -12.08
N LEU A 209 24.34 -1.67 -12.61
CA LEU A 209 23.98 -2.87 -11.88
C LEU A 209 24.81 -3.03 -10.61
N ALA A 210 26.13 -2.73 -10.67
CA ALA A 210 26.99 -2.79 -9.50
C ALA A 210 26.57 -1.78 -8.42
N LYS A 211 26.25 -0.55 -8.81
CA LYS A 211 25.70 0.45 -7.90
C LYS A 211 24.36 -0.01 -7.31
N ALA A 212 23.45 -0.51 -8.13
CA ALA A 212 22.14 -1.00 -7.71
C ALA A 212 22.26 -2.17 -6.71
N TYR A 213 23.21 -3.08 -6.93
CA TYR A 213 23.50 -4.18 -6.01
C TYR A 213 23.89 -3.68 -4.61
N GLU A 214 24.73 -2.66 -4.50
CA GLU A 214 25.12 -2.09 -3.20
C GLU A 214 23.92 -1.51 -2.43
N TYR A 215 23.01 -0.80 -3.11
CA TYR A 215 21.79 -0.28 -2.49
C TYR A 215 20.79 -1.39 -2.15
N ALA A 216 20.68 -2.40 -3.00
CA ALA A 216 19.82 -3.56 -2.73
C ALA A 216 20.28 -4.35 -1.50
N VAL A 217 21.60 -4.50 -1.29
CA VAL A 217 22.15 -5.09 -0.05
C VAL A 217 21.77 -4.26 1.18
N ARG A 218 21.87 -2.92 1.09
CA ARG A 218 21.51 -2.02 2.21
C ARG A 218 20.00 -2.09 2.52
N ASP A 219 19.16 -2.16 1.50
CA ASP A 219 17.71 -2.31 1.67
C ASP A 219 17.36 -3.66 2.34
N HIS A 220 17.96 -4.77 1.87
CA HIS A 220 17.78 -6.08 2.50
C HIS A 220 18.22 -6.07 3.97
N ASP A 221 19.36 -5.44 4.28
CA ASP A 221 19.92 -5.35 5.62
C ASP A 221 18.98 -4.68 6.65
N LEU A 222 18.11 -3.77 6.21
CA LEU A 222 17.08 -3.17 7.06
C LEU A 222 16.13 -4.22 7.64
N TRP A 223 15.74 -5.20 6.82
CA TRP A 223 14.69 -6.17 7.14
C TRP A 223 15.14 -7.37 7.98
N ILE A 224 16.43 -7.63 8.05
CA ILE A 224 17.01 -8.77 8.77
C ILE A 224 17.65 -8.38 10.11
N LYS A 225 17.37 -7.19 10.63
CA LYS A 225 17.91 -6.65 11.89
C LYS A 225 16.78 -6.21 12.82
N PRO A 226 16.99 -6.22 14.15
CA PRO A 226 16.03 -5.59 15.07
C PRO A 226 15.76 -4.13 14.68
N PRO A 227 14.51 -3.65 14.84
CA PRO A 227 13.35 -4.33 15.44
C PRO A 227 12.52 -5.18 14.45
N LYS A 228 12.96 -5.34 13.20
CA LYS A 228 12.19 -6.03 12.14
C LYS A 228 12.29 -7.56 12.16
N LEU A 229 12.91 -8.14 13.18
CA LEU A 229 12.92 -9.59 13.37
C LEU A 229 11.65 -10.06 14.10
N ALA A 230 11.08 -11.18 13.65
CA ALA A 230 9.93 -11.85 14.25
C ALA A 230 10.40 -12.80 15.39
N GLY A 231 10.76 -12.23 16.53
CA GLY A 231 11.33 -12.98 17.65
C GLY A 231 12.56 -13.79 17.24
N ASP A 232 12.67 -15.03 17.74
CA ASP A 232 13.79 -15.94 17.47
C ASP A 232 13.53 -16.86 16.25
N THR A 233 12.54 -16.57 15.43
CA THR A 233 12.18 -17.42 14.27
C THR A 233 13.19 -17.37 13.13
N GLY A 234 14.00 -16.31 13.06
CA GLY A 234 14.85 -15.99 11.89
C GLY A 234 14.07 -15.38 10.71
N LEU A 235 12.77 -15.17 10.88
CA LEU A 235 11.89 -14.49 9.91
C LEU A 235 11.78 -13.00 10.23
N ALA A 236 11.28 -12.22 9.27
CA ALA A 236 11.04 -10.80 9.41
C ALA A 236 9.57 -10.48 9.72
N ARG A 237 9.35 -9.32 10.34
CA ARG A 237 8.04 -8.71 10.57
C ARG A 237 8.01 -7.27 10.08
N TYR A 238 6.81 -6.73 9.90
CA TYR A 238 6.60 -5.28 9.77
C TYR A 238 6.74 -4.59 11.13
N PHE A 239 7.40 -3.44 11.15
CA PHE A 239 7.61 -2.66 12.37
C PHE A 239 7.98 -1.21 12.06
N ASP A 240 7.11 -0.26 12.38
CA ASP A 240 7.42 1.18 12.36
C ASP A 240 8.09 1.55 13.68
N VAL A 241 9.19 2.29 13.66
CA VAL A 241 9.93 2.69 14.87
C VAL A 241 9.33 3.92 15.58
N GLY A 242 8.25 4.49 15.05
CA GLY A 242 7.50 5.56 15.71
C GLY A 242 6.56 5.02 16.79
N GLU A 243 6.05 5.92 17.63
CA GLU A 243 5.15 5.59 18.74
C GLU A 243 3.80 6.32 18.60
N GLY A 244 2.76 5.76 19.24
CA GLY A 244 1.43 6.34 19.28
C GLY A 244 0.70 6.41 17.93
N PRO A 245 -0.35 7.23 17.82
CA PRO A 245 -1.12 7.41 16.59
C PRO A 245 -0.24 7.76 15.39
N VAL A 246 -0.64 7.31 14.20
CA VAL A 246 0.12 7.68 12.98
C VAL A 246 -0.13 9.14 12.61
N PRO A 247 0.91 9.90 12.23
CA PRO A 247 0.76 11.31 11.89
C PRO A 247 -0.07 11.57 10.62
N ASP A 248 -0.11 10.62 9.71
CA ASP A 248 -0.84 10.71 8.43
C ASP A 248 -2.37 10.70 8.58
N ILE A 249 -2.89 10.31 9.75
CA ILE A 249 -4.32 10.40 10.09
C ILE A 249 -4.57 11.22 11.37
N ALA A 250 -3.59 11.98 11.83
CA ALA A 250 -3.73 12.82 13.03
C ALA A 250 -4.88 13.84 12.91
N ASP A 251 -5.17 14.31 11.69
CA ASP A 251 -6.27 15.22 11.38
C ASP A 251 -7.64 14.52 11.30
N HIS A 252 -7.68 13.18 11.48
CA HIS A 252 -8.88 12.33 11.41
C HIS A 252 -9.11 11.54 12.71
N PRO A 253 -9.30 12.21 13.87
CA PRO A 253 -9.46 11.54 15.16
C PRO A 253 -10.66 10.58 15.19
N GLU A 254 -11.65 10.80 14.32
CA GLU A 254 -12.80 9.92 14.14
C GLU A 254 -12.42 8.50 13.68
N TYR A 255 -11.25 8.31 13.03
CA TYR A 255 -10.79 6.98 12.61
C TYR A 255 -10.61 6.06 13.83
N TYR A 256 -9.84 6.50 14.82
CA TYR A 256 -9.61 5.71 16.03
C TYR A 256 -10.85 5.60 16.91
N ALA A 257 -11.71 6.63 16.93
CA ALA A 257 -12.98 6.57 17.66
C ALA A 257 -13.91 5.48 17.08
N ARG A 258 -13.99 5.36 15.74
CA ARG A 258 -14.75 4.27 15.08
C ARG A 258 -14.19 2.88 15.40
N ILE A 259 -12.86 2.74 15.45
CA ILE A 259 -12.21 1.49 15.84
C ILE A 259 -12.58 1.13 17.28
N ALA A 260 -12.46 2.08 18.21
CA ALA A 260 -12.80 1.86 19.60
C ALA A 260 -14.29 1.51 19.77
N ASP A 261 -15.19 2.18 19.06
CA ASP A 261 -16.62 1.89 19.03
C ASP A 261 -16.90 0.47 18.53
N TRP A 262 -16.28 0.10 17.42
CA TRP A 262 -16.42 -1.26 16.87
C TRP A 262 -15.93 -2.32 17.86
N LEU A 263 -14.77 -2.14 18.46
CA LEU A 263 -14.21 -3.08 19.44
C LEU A 263 -15.13 -3.27 20.64
N LEU A 264 -15.72 -2.19 21.14
CA LEU A 264 -16.64 -2.23 22.29
C LEU A 264 -18.00 -2.84 21.96
N SER A 265 -18.46 -2.69 20.71
CA SER A 265 -19.71 -3.27 20.22
C SER A 265 -19.57 -4.75 19.81
N HIS A 266 -18.33 -5.28 19.70
CA HIS A 266 -18.07 -6.66 19.32
C HIS A 266 -17.21 -7.40 20.38
N PRO A 267 -17.64 -7.50 21.62
CA PRO A 267 -16.84 -8.08 22.71
C PRO A 267 -16.58 -9.58 22.55
N ASP A 268 -17.36 -10.27 21.72
CA ASP A 268 -17.23 -11.71 21.49
C ASP A 268 -16.16 -12.04 20.44
N VAL A 269 -15.68 -11.06 19.66
CA VAL A 269 -14.60 -11.25 18.69
C VAL A 269 -13.29 -11.43 19.44
N LYS A 270 -12.73 -12.64 19.31
CA LYS A 270 -11.46 -12.98 19.95
C LYS A 270 -10.31 -12.77 18.99
N TYR A 271 -9.30 -12.07 19.46
CA TYR A 271 -8.04 -11.82 18.77
C TYR A 271 -6.89 -11.88 19.78
N ASP A 272 -5.66 -11.93 19.31
CA ASP A 272 -4.49 -12.14 20.15
C ASP A 272 -3.38 -11.13 19.78
N PRO A 273 -3.00 -10.23 20.71
CA PRO A 273 -3.48 -10.10 22.10
C PRO A 273 -4.91 -9.55 22.18
N PRO A 274 -5.64 -9.83 23.29
CA PRO A 274 -7.08 -9.52 23.38
C PRO A 274 -7.40 -8.06 23.70
N ASP A 275 -6.43 -7.24 24.12
CA ASP A 275 -6.68 -5.94 24.71
C ASP A 275 -6.14 -4.78 23.88
N TYR A 276 -6.94 -4.29 22.92
CA TYR A 276 -6.63 -3.06 22.18
C TYR A 276 -7.10 -1.80 22.91
N ILE A 277 -8.15 -1.93 23.76
CA ILE A 277 -8.64 -0.83 24.58
C ILE A 277 -7.96 -0.89 25.94
N ALA A 278 -7.39 0.23 26.36
CA ALA A 278 -6.73 0.32 27.65
C ALA A 278 -7.73 0.14 28.81
N PRO A 279 -7.40 -0.64 29.84
CA PRO A 279 -8.30 -0.89 30.96
C PRO A 279 -8.63 0.38 31.78
N THR A 280 -7.77 1.40 31.74
CA THR A 280 -7.99 2.75 32.27
C THR A 280 -7.37 3.79 31.34
N LEU A 281 -7.82 5.05 31.42
CA LEU A 281 -7.27 6.14 30.63
C LEU A 281 -5.77 6.38 30.87
N GLU A 282 -5.29 6.09 32.07
CA GLU A 282 -3.87 6.27 32.45
C GLU A 282 -2.96 5.20 31.85
N LYS A 283 -3.50 4.01 31.54
CA LYS A 283 -2.76 2.92 30.90
C LYS A 283 -2.81 2.96 29.38
N GLY A 284 -3.65 3.83 28.81
CA GLY A 284 -3.71 4.08 27.39
C GLY A 284 -2.77 5.19 26.97
N ILE A 285 -2.46 5.24 25.67
CA ILE A 285 -1.68 6.32 25.06
C ILE A 285 -2.50 7.06 23.99
N GLY A 286 -1.98 8.14 23.46
CA GLY A 286 -2.64 8.93 22.42
C GLY A 286 -3.86 9.72 22.95
N PRO A 287 -4.73 10.18 22.06
CA PRO A 287 -5.89 11.00 22.40
C PRO A 287 -6.97 10.21 23.17
N GLU A 288 -7.77 10.92 23.94
CA GLU A 288 -9.02 10.39 24.47
C GLU A 288 -10.05 10.32 23.35
N LEU A 289 -10.61 9.13 23.15
CA LEU A 289 -11.59 8.84 22.12
C LEU A 289 -12.97 8.78 22.76
N MET A 290 -13.88 9.62 22.29
CA MET A 290 -15.26 9.66 22.79
C MET A 290 -16.08 8.60 22.07
N VAL A 291 -16.52 7.58 22.78
CA VAL A 291 -17.30 6.47 22.25
C VAL A 291 -18.73 6.53 22.79
N PRO A 292 -19.77 6.43 21.93
CA PRO A 292 -21.16 6.36 22.37
C PRO A 292 -21.42 5.22 23.35
N LEU A 293 -22.30 5.44 24.32
CA LEU A 293 -22.71 4.41 25.29
C LEU A 293 -23.98 3.63 24.88
N CYS A 294 -24.54 3.95 23.74
CA CYS A 294 -25.77 3.37 23.23
C CYS A 294 -25.73 3.20 21.71
N ASP A 295 -26.49 2.24 21.20
CA ASP A 295 -26.54 1.90 19.77
C ASP A 295 -27.25 2.96 18.90
N ASP A 296 -27.80 4.02 19.50
CA ASP A 296 -28.51 5.08 18.80
C ASP A 296 -27.58 6.25 18.48
N LYS A 297 -27.63 6.73 17.22
CA LYS A 297 -26.88 7.91 16.75
C LYS A 297 -27.18 9.19 17.53
N ALA A 298 -28.28 9.23 18.28
CA ALA A 298 -28.66 10.33 19.17
C ALA A 298 -28.17 10.15 20.61
N CYS A 299 -27.20 9.27 20.86
CA CYS A 299 -26.69 8.99 22.19
C CYS A 299 -26.13 10.26 22.86
N PRO A 300 -26.78 10.79 23.90
CA PRO A 300 -26.30 11.98 24.58
C PRO A 300 -25.11 11.70 25.49
N ASN A 301 -24.83 10.42 25.77
CA ASN A 301 -23.78 9.98 26.68
C ASN A 301 -22.65 9.33 25.88
N ALA A 302 -21.46 9.86 26.00
CA ALA A 302 -20.24 9.24 25.51
C ALA A 302 -19.27 9.06 26.67
N ARG A 303 -18.44 8.02 26.60
CA ARG A 303 -17.36 7.83 27.56
C ARG A 303 -15.99 7.99 26.87
N PRO A 304 -15.00 8.57 27.55
CA PRO A 304 -13.65 8.57 27.04
C PRO A 304 -13.03 7.17 27.18
N VAL A 305 -12.33 6.74 26.13
CA VAL A 305 -11.49 5.54 26.14
C VAL A 305 -10.15 5.89 25.49
N LYS A 306 -9.12 5.08 25.76
CA LYS A 306 -7.83 5.15 25.06
C LYS A 306 -7.47 3.77 24.53
N LEU A 307 -6.72 3.75 23.45
CA LEU A 307 -6.14 2.54 22.90
C LEU A 307 -4.78 2.25 23.57
N THR A 308 -4.36 1.00 23.49
CA THR A 308 -3.07 0.57 24.04
C THR A 308 -1.90 0.96 23.13
N ALA A 309 -0.69 1.00 23.68
CA ALA A 309 0.53 1.19 22.93
C ALA A 309 0.73 0.06 21.89
N ASP A 310 0.37 -1.17 22.25
CA ASP A 310 0.48 -2.33 21.37
C ASP A 310 -0.43 -2.21 20.15
N PHE A 311 -1.68 -1.76 20.33
CA PHE A 311 -2.58 -1.47 19.22
C PHE A 311 -1.97 -0.44 18.24
N TYR A 312 -1.49 0.70 18.76
CA TYR A 312 -0.89 1.72 17.89
C TYR A 312 0.37 1.22 17.18
N GLN A 313 1.16 0.37 17.84
CA GLN A 313 2.32 -0.24 17.21
C GLN A 313 1.91 -1.21 16.10
N GLY A 314 0.82 -1.95 16.29
CA GLY A 314 0.20 -2.81 15.27
C GLY A 314 -0.33 -2.00 14.09
N ASP A 315 -1.09 -0.92 14.33
CA ASP A 315 -1.62 -0.01 13.30
C ASP A 315 -0.48 0.61 12.46
N ARG A 316 0.61 1.06 13.11
CA ARG A 316 1.80 1.56 12.42
C ARG A 316 2.47 0.51 11.53
N ALA A 317 2.63 -0.70 12.04
CA ALA A 317 3.23 -1.81 11.31
C ALA A 317 2.34 -2.30 10.17
N MET A 318 1.01 -2.29 10.34
CA MET A 318 0.05 -2.58 9.30
C MET A 318 0.21 -1.61 8.12
N ARG A 319 0.38 -0.31 8.38
CA ARG A 319 0.60 0.69 7.32
C ARG A 319 1.95 0.52 6.62
N GLU A 320 2.96 0.01 7.31
CA GLU A 320 4.23 -0.37 6.67
C GLU A 320 4.03 -1.55 5.71
N SER A 321 3.07 -2.45 5.99
CA SER A 321 2.76 -3.58 5.13
C SER A 321 2.09 -3.19 3.81
N GLY A 322 1.47 -2.02 3.75
CA GLY A 322 0.65 -1.55 2.63
C GLY A 322 -0.76 -2.14 2.58
N PHE A 323 -1.15 -3.02 3.53
CA PHE A 323 -2.48 -3.64 3.61
C PHE A 323 -3.36 -2.93 4.67
N ASP A 324 -3.63 -1.65 4.50
CA ASP A 324 -4.16 -0.72 5.50
C ASP A 324 -5.63 -0.29 5.28
N PRO A 325 -6.59 -0.75 6.10
CA PRO A 325 -6.55 -1.87 7.05
C PRO A 325 -7.17 -3.17 6.49
N ALA A 326 -6.85 -4.28 7.16
CA ALA A 326 -7.53 -5.56 7.05
C ALA A 326 -7.89 -6.12 8.45
N PHE A 327 -8.45 -7.33 8.50
CA PHE A 327 -8.64 -8.08 9.75
C PHE A 327 -7.67 -9.28 9.83
N ARG A 328 -6.68 -9.30 8.95
CA ARG A 328 -5.71 -10.39 8.78
C ARG A 328 -4.93 -10.70 10.06
N TRP A 329 -4.57 -9.66 10.81
CA TRP A 329 -3.79 -9.73 12.04
C TRP A 329 -4.60 -9.17 13.24
N GLY A 330 -5.82 -9.66 13.37
CA GLY A 330 -6.81 -9.17 14.33
C GLY A 330 -7.60 -7.97 13.78
N PRO A 331 -8.64 -7.51 14.50
CA PRO A 331 -9.45 -6.40 14.07
C PRO A 331 -8.61 -5.16 13.73
N PHE A 332 -8.81 -4.60 12.53
CA PHE A 332 -8.06 -3.46 12.01
C PHE A 332 -6.53 -3.65 12.05
N ASP A 333 -6.09 -4.92 12.00
CA ASP A 333 -4.69 -5.32 12.02
C ASP A 333 -3.86 -4.83 13.22
N GLY A 334 -4.52 -4.60 14.35
CA GLY A 334 -3.88 -4.10 15.58
C GLY A 334 -2.81 -5.02 16.18
N SER A 335 -2.69 -6.28 15.70
CA SER A 335 -1.64 -7.24 16.13
C SER A 335 -0.55 -7.46 15.08
N THR A 336 -0.43 -6.63 14.06
CA THR A 336 0.53 -6.83 12.95
C THR A 336 1.95 -7.12 13.43
N THR A 337 2.42 -6.43 14.46
CA THR A 337 3.77 -6.60 15.03
C THR A 337 4.04 -7.98 15.61
N HIS A 338 3.02 -8.78 15.86
CA HIS A 338 3.13 -10.13 16.44
C HIS A 338 3.28 -11.22 15.38
N TYR A 339 3.23 -10.85 14.10
CA TYR A 339 3.25 -11.80 13.00
C TYR A 339 4.52 -11.70 12.16
N ALA A 340 5.01 -12.87 11.71
CA ALA A 340 5.88 -13.01 10.55
C ALA A 340 4.98 -13.23 9.33
N PRO A 341 4.80 -12.23 8.44
CA PRO A 341 3.90 -12.35 7.30
C PRO A 341 4.48 -13.17 6.15
N VAL A 342 3.63 -13.96 5.48
CA VAL A 342 3.98 -14.73 4.28
C VAL A 342 4.51 -13.82 3.18
N CYS A 343 3.83 -12.69 2.92
CA CYS A 343 4.22 -11.75 1.87
C CYS A 343 5.62 -11.17 2.08
N LEU A 344 5.91 -10.63 3.27
CA LEU A 344 7.22 -10.04 3.58
C LEU A 344 8.34 -11.06 3.43
N ASN A 345 8.17 -12.26 4.01
CA ASN A 345 9.21 -13.27 3.98
C ASN A 345 9.40 -13.89 2.57
N SER A 346 8.34 -13.94 1.76
CA SER A 346 8.46 -14.28 0.33
C SER A 346 9.21 -13.21 -0.46
N LEU A 347 8.96 -11.92 -0.19
CA LEU A 347 9.71 -10.81 -0.82
C LEU A 347 11.19 -10.85 -0.45
N LEU A 348 11.53 -11.15 0.80
CA LEU A 348 12.93 -11.27 1.23
C LEU A 348 13.60 -12.49 0.60
N TYR A 349 12.90 -13.62 0.47
CA TYR A 349 13.40 -14.76 -0.32
C TYR A 349 13.71 -14.35 -1.77
N LYS A 350 12.78 -13.62 -2.40
CA LYS A 350 13.02 -13.10 -3.75
C LYS A 350 14.20 -12.14 -3.79
N ALA A 351 14.32 -11.24 -2.83
CA ALA A 351 15.45 -10.32 -2.74
C ALA A 351 16.80 -11.05 -2.64
N GLU A 352 16.86 -12.11 -1.85
CA GLU A 352 18.06 -12.96 -1.72
C GLU A 352 18.39 -13.69 -3.02
N MET A 353 17.38 -14.20 -3.74
CA MET A 353 17.57 -14.81 -5.07
C MET A 353 18.01 -13.77 -6.12
N ASP A 354 17.40 -12.59 -6.16
CA ASP A 354 17.78 -11.50 -7.08
C ASP A 354 19.20 -11.00 -6.78
N LEU A 355 19.59 -10.88 -5.50
CA LEU A 355 20.95 -10.52 -5.08
C LEU A 355 21.98 -11.57 -5.52
N ALA A 356 21.64 -12.85 -5.44
CA ALA A 356 22.50 -13.94 -5.94
C ALA A 356 22.69 -13.85 -7.46
N GLU A 357 21.61 -13.56 -8.20
CA GLU A 357 21.65 -13.37 -9.65
C GLU A 357 22.49 -12.15 -10.04
N MET A 358 22.25 -10.99 -9.38
CA MET A 358 23.06 -9.77 -9.59
C MET A 358 24.53 -10.01 -9.29
N ALA A 359 24.86 -10.69 -8.18
CA ALA A 359 26.23 -11.03 -7.81
C ALA A 359 26.89 -11.93 -8.87
N THR A 360 26.15 -12.90 -9.44
CA THR A 360 26.62 -13.75 -10.54
C THR A 360 26.89 -12.92 -11.79
N MET A 361 25.98 -12.03 -12.17
CA MET A 361 26.14 -11.12 -13.32
C MET A 361 27.35 -10.17 -13.16
N LEU A 362 27.70 -9.84 -11.92
CA LEU A 362 28.82 -8.97 -11.54
C LEU A 362 30.12 -9.73 -11.29
N SER A 363 30.16 -11.04 -11.55
CA SER A 363 31.33 -11.91 -11.30
C SER A 363 31.79 -11.92 -9.83
N LYS A 364 30.83 -11.92 -8.89
CA LYS A 364 31.03 -11.99 -7.43
C LYS A 364 30.56 -13.36 -6.89
N PRO A 365 31.29 -14.47 -7.15
CA PRO A 365 30.79 -15.83 -6.86
C PRO A 365 30.60 -16.10 -5.35
N GLU A 366 31.40 -15.53 -4.49
CA GLU A 366 31.25 -15.70 -3.04
C GLU A 366 30.01 -15.00 -2.51
N ASP A 367 29.70 -13.80 -3.02
CA ASP A 367 28.46 -13.11 -2.69
C ASP A 367 27.25 -13.91 -3.19
N ALA A 368 27.30 -14.42 -4.43
CA ALA A 368 26.23 -15.25 -4.98
C ALA A 368 25.96 -16.48 -4.10
N LYS A 369 27.01 -17.19 -3.67
CA LYS A 369 26.90 -18.33 -2.76
C LYS A 369 26.29 -17.95 -1.41
N LYS A 370 26.70 -16.82 -0.84
CA LYS A 370 26.14 -16.28 0.41
C LYS A 370 24.63 -16.05 0.28
N TRP A 371 24.20 -15.40 -0.80
CA TRP A 371 22.79 -15.08 -1.00
C TRP A 371 21.93 -16.31 -1.26
N LEU A 372 22.43 -17.29 -2.02
CA LEU A 372 21.74 -18.57 -2.22
C LEU A 372 21.57 -19.32 -0.90
N ALA A 373 22.57 -19.30 -0.02
CA ALA A 373 22.46 -19.91 1.31
C ALA A 373 21.42 -19.20 2.19
N ALA A 374 21.35 -17.85 2.13
CA ALA A 374 20.33 -17.08 2.85
C ALA A 374 18.91 -17.39 2.33
N ALA A 375 18.72 -17.46 1.01
CA ALA A 375 17.45 -17.83 0.39
C ALA A 375 17.01 -19.25 0.78
N ASP A 376 17.93 -20.23 0.77
CA ASP A 376 17.62 -21.60 1.18
C ASP A 376 17.20 -21.66 2.67
N GLN A 377 17.92 -20.99 3.54
CA GLN A 377 17.55 -20.88 4.95
C GLN A 377 16.16 -20.27 5.13
N ARG A 378 15.85 -19.17 4.45
CA ARG A 378 14.54 -18.53 4.51
C ARG A 378 13.44 -19.45 4.00
N LYS A 379 13.66 -20.13 2.88
CA LYS A 379 12.75 -21.15 2.34
C LYS A 379 12.43 -22.24 3.37
N GLN A 380 13.43 -22.75 4.07
CA GLN A 380 13.25 -23.75 5.14
C GLN A 380 12.40 -23.20 6.28
N LEU A 381 12.65 -21.94 6.72
CA LEU A 381 11.87 -21.30 7.78
C LEU A 381 10.43 -21.02 7.37
N ILE A 382 10.19 -20.55 6.14
CA ILE A 382 8.83 -20.36 5.61
C ILE A 382 8.07 -21.69 5.58
N ASN A 383 8.71 -22.77 5.10
CA ASN A 383 8.08 -24.08 5.09
C ASN A 383 7.81 -24.60 6.51
N LYS A 384 8.70 -24.36 7.46
CA LYS A 384 8.55 -24.81 8.85
C LYS A 384 7.41 -24.11 9.57
N TYR A 385 7.28 -22.78 9.41
CA TYR A 385 6.38 -21.97 10.21
C TYR A 385 5.07 -21.61 9.50
N MET A 386 5.10 -21.48 8.16
CA MET A 386 3.99 -20.89 7.40
C MET A 386 3.21 -21.88 6.55
N TRP A 387 3.84 -23.00 6.09
CA TRP A 387 3.12 -24.00 5.31
C TRP A 387 2.20 -24.84 6.19
N ASN A 388 0.93 -24.92 5.77
CA ASN A 388 -0.08 -25.79 6.41
C ASN A 388 -0.52 -26.88 5.42
N ALA A 389 -0.03 -28.10 5.64
CA ALA A 389 -0.29 -29.22 4.72
C ALA A 389 -1.76 -29.65 4.72
N ASP A 390 -2.45 -29.56 5.87
CA ASP A 390 -3.86 -29.95 6.00
C ASP A 390 -4.78 -28.98 5.26
N LYS A 391 -4.45 -27.68 5.30
CA LYS A 391 -5.17 -26.62 4.58
C LYS A 391 -4.72 -26.47 3.13
N GLY A 392 -3.50 -26.90 2.79
CA GLY A 392 -2.91 -26.72 1.47
C GLY A 392 -2.59 -25.27 1.14
N MET A 393 -2.29 -24.44 2.13
CA MET A 393 -2.00 -23.00 1.97
C MET A 393 -0.87 -22.55 2.90
N PHE A 394 -0.30 -21.36 2.59
CA PHE A 394 0.63 -20.67 3.46
C PHE A 394 -0.13 -19.65 4.32
N PHE A 395 0.17 -19.66 5.63
CA PHE A 395 -0.41 -18.77 6.63
C PHE A 395 0.66 -17.96 7.35
N ASP A 396 0.32 -16.76 7.80
CA ASP A 396 1.19 -15.97 8.64
C ASP A 396 1.45 -16.68 9.98
N TRP A 397 2.64 -16.48 10.52
CA TRP A 397 3.04 -17.07 11.79
C TRP A 397 2.99 -16.05 12.91
N ASN A 398 2.11 -16.25 13.90
CA ASN A 398 2.13 -15.48 15.13
C ASN A 398 3.24 -16.02 16.04
N PHE A 399 4.37 -15.31 16.11
CA PHE A 399 5.54 -15.76 16.86
C PHE A 399 5.42 -15.52 18.36
N THR A 400 4.45 -14.70 18.83
CA THR A 400 4.20 -14.48 20.26
C THR A 400 3.40 -15.61 20.88
N THR A 401 2.51 -16.23 20.10
CA THR A 401 1.69 -17.38 20.54
C THR A 401 2.22 -18.72 20.04
N GLY A 402 3.16 -18.73 19.09
CA GLY A 402 3.68 -19.94 18.47
C GLY A 402 2.66 -20.69 17.61
N LYS A 403 1.75 -19.96 16.93
CA LYS A 403 0.68 -20.54 16.11
C LYS A 403 0.61 -19.91 14.73
N GLN A 404 0.15 -20.68 13.75
CA GLN A 404 -0.25 -20.13 12.44
C GLN A 404 -1.55 -19.34 12.59
N SER A 405 -1.67 -18.28 11.79
CA SER A 405 -2.96 -17.63 11.54
C SER A 405 -3.96 -18.62 10.94
N THR A 406 -5.22 -18.41 11.20
CA THR A 406 -6.32 -19.17 10.54
C THR A 406 -7.02 -18.34 9.47
N TYR A 407 -6.55 -17.12 9.22
CA TYR A 407 -7.16 -16.18 8.28
C TYR A 407 -6.71 -16.49 6.85
N ASN A 408 -7.65 -16.86 5.98
CA ASN A 408 -7.36 -17.12 4.57
C ASN A 408 -7.09 -15.80 3.86
N TYR A 409 -5.89 -15.65 3.31
CA TYR A 409 -5.49 -14.38 2.68
C TYR A 409 -4.75 -14.61 1.36
N VAL A 410 -4.99 -13.75 0.39
CA VAL A 410 -4.47 -13.87 -0.99
C VAL A 410 -2.94 -13.92 -1.07
N THR A 411 -2.24 -13.50 -0.01
CA THR A 411 -0.77 -13.58 0.05
C THR A 411 -0.23 -15.02 0.09
N THR A 412 -1.10 -16.05 0.23
CA THR A 412 -0.75 -17.46 0.02
C THR A 412 -0.19 -17.73 -1.39
N PHE A 413 -0.44 -16.85 -2.38
CA PHE A 413 0.13 -16.93 -3.73
C PHE A 413 1.54 -16.35 -3.87
N TYR A 414 2.04 -15.60 -2.88
CA TYR A 414 3.39 -15.01 -2.93
C TYR A 414 4.49 -16.08 -3.06
N PRO A 415 4.46 -17.21 -2.30
CA PRO A 415 5.44 -18.29 -2.49
C PRO A 415 5.46 -18.89 -3.90
N LEU A 416 4.32 -18.92 -4.60
CA LEU A 416 4.26 -19.32 -6.01
C LEU A 416 4.96 -18.29 -6.90
N TRP A 417 4.64 -17.02 -6.71
CA TRP A 417 5.20 -15.92 -7.50
C TRP A 417 6.72 -15.84 -7.41
N VAL A 418 7.29 -16.04 -6.21
CA VAL A 418 8.74 -15.99 -6.00
C VAL A 418 9.46 -17.30 -6.33
N GLY A 419 8.72 -18.39 -6.67
CA GLY A 419 9.28 -19.72 -6.97
C GLY A 419 9.82 -20.45 -5.75
N LEU A 420 9.27 -20.15 -4.57
CA LEU A 420 9.59 -20.82 -3.32
C LEU A 420 8.81 -22.12 -3.15
N ALA A 421 7.54 -22.12 -3.55
CA ALA A 421 6.64 -23.28 -3.42
C ALA A 421 7.15 -24.47 -4.22
N THR A 422 6.94 -25.68 -3.67
CA THR A 422 7.13 -26.90 -4.47
C THR A 422 5.95 -27.10 -5.43
N PRO A 423 6.10 -27.92 -6.48
CA PRO A 423 4.96 -28.22 -7.38
C PRO A 423 3.75 -28.80 -6.65
N GLU A 424 3.95 -29.57 -5.58
CA GLU A 424 2.88 -30.12 -4.76
C GLU A 424 2.18 -29.04 -3.94
N GLN A 425 2.95 -28.12 -3.36
CA GLN A 425 2.42 -26.96 -2.65
C GLN A 425 1.65 -26.04 -3.57
N ALA A 426 2.20 -25.74 -4.76
CA ALA A 426 1.51 -24.94 -5.76
C ALA A 426 0.16 -25.56 -6.17
N LYS A 427 0.12 -26.88 -6.43
CA LYS A 427 -1.13 -27.60 -6.71
C LYS A 427 -2.13 -27.53 -5.55
N ALA A 428 -1.64 -27.61 -4.30
CA ALA A 428 -2.48 -27.52 -3.12
C ALA A 428 -3.07 -26.10 -2.95
N VAL A 429 -2.26 -25.04 -3.11
CA VAL A 429 -2.73 -23.66 -3.09
C VAL A 429 -3.77 -23.42 -4.19
N MET A 430 -3.55 -23.93 -5.41
CA MET A 430 -4.49 -23.76 -6.51
C MET A 430 -5.85 -24.45 -6.29
N LYS A 431 -5.92 -25.51 -5.47
CA LYS A 431 -7.22 -26.10 -5.07
C LYS A 431 -8.05 -25.14 -4.21
N ASN A 432 -7.40 -24.19 -3.55
CA ASN A 432 -8.04 -23.18 -2.72
C ASN A 432 -8.32 -21.85 -3.47
N LEU A 433 -8.04 -21.78 -4.79
CA LEU A 433 -8.28 -20.59 -5.60
C LEU A 433 -9.71 -20.06 -5.48
N GLY A 434 -10.69 -20.96 -5.38
CA GLY A 434 -12.11 -20.60 -5.25
C GLY A 434 -12.48 -19.83 -4.00
N LEU A 435 -11.61 -19.77 -2.96
CA LEU A 435 -11.81 -18.90 -1.80
C LEU A 435 -11.65 -17.42 -2.15
N PHE A 436 -10.88 -17.12 -3.18
CA PHE A 436 -10.49 -15.77 -3.56
C PHE A 436 -11.07 -15.33 -4.91
N GLU A 437 -11.33 -16.28 -5.82
CA GLU A 437 -11.77 -16.00 -7.19
C GLU A 437 -13.26 -15.65 -7.25
N HIS A 438 -13.56 -14.44 -7.75
CA HIS A 438 -14.89 -13.93 -8.02
C HIS A 438 -15.03 -13.51 -9.48
N GLU A 439 -16.21 -12.97 -9.86
CA GLU A 439 -16.48 -12.54 -11.23
C GLU A 439 -15.57 -11.42 -11.72
N GLY A 440 -15.09 -10.57 -10.83
CA GLY A 440 -14.26 -9.40 -11.13
C GLY A 440 -12.76 -9.58 -10.86
N GLY A 441 -12.28 -10.75 -10.47
CA GLY A 441 -10.88 -11.02 -10.11
C GLY A 441 -10.73 -11.70 -8.77
N LEU A 442 -9.56 -11.50 -8.10
CA LEU A 442 -9.29 -12.08 -6.79
C LEU A 442 -9.58 -11.07 -5.68
N ALA A 443 -10.39 -11.48 -4.69
CA ALA A 443 -10.55 -10.77 -3.43
C ALA A 443 -9.33 -10.98 -2.52
N MET A 444 -9.18 -10.11 -1.54
CA MET A 444 -8.05 -10.16 -0.59
C MET A 444 -8.16 -11.33 0.39
N SER A 445 -9.38 -11.66 0.82
CA SER A 445 -9.68 -12.73 1.77
C SER A 445 -11.01 -13.38 1.40
N ASP A 446 -11.40 -14.43 2.13
CA ASP A 446 -12.73 -15.02 2.10
C ASP A 446 -13.66 -14.47 3.19
N TYR A 447 -13.24 -13.42 3.88
CA TYR A 447 -13.98 -12.79 4.98
C TYR A 447 -14.35 -11.34 4.68
N GLN A 448 -15.62 -10.99 4.88
CA GLN A 448 -16.16 -9.66 4.65
C GLN A 448 -16.16 -8.86 5.97
N SER A 449 -15.05 -8.22 6.27
CA SER A 449 -14.87 -7.41 7.48
C SER A 449 -15.47 -6.01 7.39
N GLY A 450 -15.73 -5.53 6.17
CA GLY A 450 -16.15 -4.15 5.91
C GLY A 450 -14.99 -3.15 5.73
N VAL A 451 -13.72 -3.56 5.91
CA VAL A 451 -12.55 -2.72 5.63
C VAL A 451 -11.95 -3.01 4.26
N GLN A 452 -11.09 -2.11 3.78
CA GLN A 452 -10.73 -2.03 2.36
C GLN A 452 -9.77 -3.13 1.85
N TRP A 453 -9.03 -3.81 2.73
CA TRP A 453 -8.09 -4.87 2.33
C TRP A 453 -8.60 -6.27 2.64
N ASP A 454 -9.92 -6.44 2.72
CA ASP A 454 -10.62 -7.70 2.80
C ASP A 454 -11.65 -7.84 1.68
N MET A 455 -12.33 -9.00 1.59
CA MET A 455 -13.47 -9.18 0.68
C MET A 455 -14.54 -8.11 0.97
N PRO A 456 -15.15 -7.47 -0.02
CA PRO A 456 -15.23 -7.87 -1.43
C PRO A 456 -14.16 -7.24 -2.34
N TYR A 457 -13.14 -6.61 -1.78
CA TYR A 457 -12.20 -5.81 -2.57
C TYR A 457 -11.05 -6.64 -3.12
N GLY A 458 -10.71 -6.37 -4.39
CA GLY A 458 -9.53 -6.84 -5.08
C GLY A 458 -8.66 -5.67 -5.51
N TRP A 459 -7.36 -5.83 -5.33
CA TRP A 459 -6.35 -4.82 -5.58
C TRP A 459 -5.41 -5.24 -6.69
N ALA A 460 -5.01 -4.30 -7.53
CA ALA A 460 -4.15 -4.57 -8.68
C ALA A 460 -2.83 -5.26 -8.32
N PRO A 461 -2.09 -4.85 -7.27
CA PRO A 461 -0.86 -5.50 -6.86
C PRO A 461 -1.02 -7.00 -6.57
N THR A 462 -1.98 -7.36 -5.76
CA THR A 462 -2.18 -8.75 -5.33
C THR A 462 -2.75 -9.64 -6.43
N ASN A 463 -3.62 -9.10 -7.30
CA ASN A 463 -4.07 -9.81 -8.50
C ASN A 463 -2.89 -10.09 -9.43
N LEU A 464 -2.02 -9.10 -9.70
CA LEU A 464 -0.84 -9.30 -10.56
C LEU A 464 0.11 -10.37 -9.99
N ILE A 465 0.45 -10.29 -8.71
CA ILE A 465 1.35 -11.23 -8.04
C ILE A 465 0.77 -12.65 -8.08
N ALA A 466 -0.50 -12.83 -7.74
CA ALA A 466 -1.14 -14.14 -7.75
C ALA A 466 -1.17 -14.72 -9.17
N ILE A 467 -1.57 -13.95 -10.18
CA ILE A 467 -1.64 -14.37 -11.58
C ILE A 467 -0.26 -14.72 -12.13
N GLN A 468 0.76 -13.91 -11.83
CA GLN A 468 2.15 -14.22 -12.22
C GLN A 468 2.65 -15.49 -11.52
N GLY A 469 2.29 -15.70 -10.25
CA GLY A 469 2.57 -16.94 -9.53
C GLY A 469 1.94 -18.17 -10.19
N MET A 470 0.67 -18.07 -10.58
CA MET A 470 -0.02 -19.13 -11.33
C MET A 470 0.70 -19.46 -12.64
N ARG A 471 1.10 -18.43 -13.43
CA ARG A 471 1.84 -18.64 -14.69
C ARG A 471 3.19 -19.30 -14.45
N ARG A 472 3.93 -18.85 -13.43
CA ARG A 472 5.23 -19.40 -13.06
C ARG A 472 5.15 -20.89 -12.78
N GLU A 473 4.11 -21.33 -12.11
CA GLU A 473 3.86 -22.73 -11.74
C GLU A 473 3.13 -23.55 -12.82
N GLY A 474 2.91 -22.95 -14.01
CA GLY A 474 2.33 -23.62 -15.17
C GLY A 474 0.79 -23.64 -15.22
N PHE A 475 0.09 -22.98 -14.30
CA PHE A 475 -1.39 -22.86 -14.28
C PHE A 475 -1.87 -21.75 -15.23
N ASN A 476 -1.45 -21.82 -16.52
CA ASN A 476 -1.69 -20.77 -17.49
C ASN A 476 -3.17 -20.51 -17.76
N SER A 477 -4.00 -21.58 -17.83
CA SER A 477 -5.44 -21.44 -18.06
C SER A 477 -6.15 -20.69 -16.94
N ASP A 478 -5.77 -20.95 -15.68
CA ASP A 478 -6.31 -20.24 -14.51
C ASP A 478 -5.83 -18.79 -14.50
N ALA A 479 -4.55 -18.58 -14.77
CA ALA A 479 -3.95 -17.25 -14.87
C ALA A 479 -4.63 -16.40 -15.95
N ASP A 480 -4.90 -16.97 -17.14
CA ASP A 480 -5.59 -16.28 -18.22
C ASP A 480 -7.04 -15.94 -17.83
N ARG A 481 -7.76 -16.89 -17.25
CA ARG A 481 -9.16 -16.71 -16.81
C ARG A 481 -9.26 -15.57 -15.77
N VAL A 482 -8.43 -15.62 -14.73
CA VAL A 482 -8.42 -14.59 -13.68
C VAL A 482 -7.97 -13.24 -14.25
N SER A 483 -6.97 -13.21 -15.15
CA SER A 483 -6.55 -11.98 -15.84
C SER A 483 -7.72 -11.35 -16.60
N VAL A 484 -8.45 -12.13 -17.40
CA VAL A 484 -9.61 -11.62 -18.16
C VAL A 484 -10.67 -11.05 -17.23
N LYS A 485 -11.01 -11.74 -16.13
CA LYS A 485 -11.99 -11.24 -15.14
C LYS A 485 -11.58 -9.88 -14.57
N PHE A 486 -10.34 -9.74 -14.12
CA PHE A 486 -9.87 -8.49 -13.51
C PHE A 486 -9.74 -7.36 -14.55
N LEU A 487 -9.22 -7.65 -15.74
CA LEU A 487 -9.12 -6.67 -16.83
C LEU A 487 -10.50 -6.21 -17.32
N ASP A 488 -11.47 -7.12 -17.43
CA ASP A 488 -12.86 -6.80 -17.79
C ASP A 488 -13.51 -5.88 -16.74
N THR A 489 -13.23 -6.10 -15.45
CA THR A 489 -13.69 -5.20 -14.39
C THR A 489 -13.12 -3.78 -14.55
N ILE A 490 -11.80 -3.65 -14.75
CA ILE A 490 -11.17 -2.35 -14.97
C ILE A 490 -11.73 -1.70 -16.23
N GLN A 491 -11.79 -2.43 -17.35
CA GLN A 491 -12.23 -1.92 -18.65
C GLN A 491 -13.70 -1.48 -18.64
N SER A 492 -14.60 -2.25 -18.02
CA SER A 492 -16.03 -1.92 -17.94
C SER A 492 -16.27 -0.65 -17.12
N ASN A 493 -15.58 -0.51 -15.98
CA ASN A 493 -15.67 0.69 -15.16
C ASN A 493 -15.02 1.89 -15.86
N PHE A 494 -13.88 1.70 -16.56
CA PHE A 494 -13.27 2.77 -17.36
C PHE A 494 -14.22 3.27 -18.46
N LYS A 495 -14.87 2.39 -19.19
CA LYS A 495 -15.86 2.78 -20.21
C LYS A 495 -17.01 3.63 -19.63
N ARG A 496 -17.43 3.35 -18.40
CA ARG A 496 -18.51 4.05 -17.71
C ARG A 496 -18.07 5.40 -17.14
N THR A 497 -16.87 5.47 -16.57
CA THR A 497 -16.41 6.61 -15.75
C THR A 497 -15.31 7.46 -16.39
N GLY A 498 -14.65 6.96 -17.43
CA GLY A 498 -13.50 7.63 -18.07
C GLY A 498 -12.22 7.62 -17.21
N THR A 499 -12.19 6.83 -16.13
CA THR A 499 -11.03 6.79 -15.24
C THR A 499 -10.74 5.39 -14.72
N ILE A 500 -9.51 5.17 -14.25
CA ILE A 500 -9.06 3.94 -13.61
C ILE A 500 -9.00 4.19 -12.10
N ARG A 501 -9.43 3.19 -11.32
CA ARG A 501 -9.55 3.29 -9.86
C ARG A 501 -8.43 2.58 -9.14
N GLU A 502 -8.29 2.89 -7.86
CA GLU A 502 -7.34 2.29 -6.92
C GLU A 502 -7.63 0.82 -6.67
N LYS A 503 -8.90 0.48 -6.41
CA LYS A 503 -9.41 -0.86 -6.07
C LYS A 503 -10.78 -1.09 -6.69
N TYR A 504 -11.21 -2.35 -6.68
CA TYR A 504 -12.53 -2.74 -7.21
C TYR A 504 -13.22 -3.73 -6.28
N ASN A 505 -14.54 -3.64 -6.19
CA ASN A 505 -15.34 -4.72 -5.63
C ASN A 505 -15.37 -5.87 -6.67
N VAL A 506 -14.55 -6.88 -6.46
CA VAL A 506 -14.41 -8.01 -7.41
C VAL A 506 -15.55 -9.00 -7.36
N VAL A 507 -16.38 -8.95 -6.33
CA VAL A 507 -17.61 -9.76 -6.24
C VAL A 507 -18.67 -9.24 -7.21
N THR A 508 -18.85 -7.91 -7.27
CA THR A 508 -19.85 -7.27 -8.14
C THR A 508 -19.28 -6.71 -9.44
N GLY A 509 -17.97 -6.63 -9.58
CA GLY A 509 -17.30 -5.99 -10.72
C GLY A 509 -17.41 -4.45 -10.72
N SER A 510 -17.75 -3.82 -9.59
CA SER A 510 -17.97 -2.38 -9.47
C SER A 510 -16.72 -1.64 -8.96
N ASP A 511 -16.59 -0.35 -9.32
CA ASP A 511 -15.64 0.59 -8.73
C ASP A 511 -16.20 1.32 -7.49
N GLU A 512 -17.43 1.02 -7.09
CA GLU A 512 -17.98 1.48 -5.82
C GLU A 512 -17.37 0.68 -4.67
N ALA A 513 -16.76 1.37 -3.72
CA ALA A 513 -16.01 0.76 -2.64
C ALA A 513 -16.34 1.41 -1.28
N PRO A 514 -17.60 1.28 -0.78
CA PRO A 514 -17.93 1.74 0.56
C PRO A 514 -17.18 0.93 1.61
N VAL A 515 -16.51 1.60 2.55
CA VAL A 515 -15.71 0.96 3.60
C VAL A 515 -16.07 1.46 4.99
N LEU A 516 -15.98 0.59 5.98
CA LEU A 516 -16.17 0.91 7.39
C LEU A 516 -15.01 1.79 7.91
N ALA A 517 -13.79 1.43 7.55
CA ALA A 517 -12.58 2.17 7.84
C ALA A 517 -11.63 2.14 6.63
N GLY A 518 -10.92 3.23 6.41
CA GLY A 518 -10.10 3.48 5.23
C GLY A 518 -10.57 4.73 4.48
N TYR A 519 -10.20 4.85 3.23
CA TYR A 519 -10.64 5.98 2.39
C TYR A 519 -12.07 5.76 1.90
N HIS A 520 -12.96 6.71 2.19
CA HIS A 520 -14.35 6.68 1.69
C HIS A 520 -14.45 6.87 0.18
N GLU A 521 -13.44 7.51 -0.43
CA GLU A 521 -13.37 7.70 -1.87
C GLU A 521 -12.46 6.66 -2.51
N ASN A 522 -12.96 5.99 -3.56
CA ASN A 522 -12.11 5.16 -4.41
C ASN A 522 -11.31 6.07 -5.35
N LEU A 523 -10.02 6.19 -5.08
CA LEU A 523 -9.15 7.16 -5.74
C LEU A 523 -9.01 6.89 -7.23
N ILE A 524 -8.83 7.97 -8.01
CA ILE A 524 -8.81 7.96 -9.48
C ILE A 524 -7.40 8.08 -10.04
N GLY A 525 -7.22 7.57 -11.27
CA GLY A 525 -6.00 7.70 -12.04
C GLY A 525 -4.85 6.90 -11.42
N PHE A 526 -5.08 5.65 -11.00
CA PHE A 526 -4.17 4.95 -10.10
C PHE A 526 -3.04 4.20 -10.83
N GLY A 527 -1.80 4.55 -10.50
CA GLY A 527 -0.58 4.10 -11.18
C GLY A 527 -0.36 2.59 -11.14
N TRP A 528 -0.56 1.93 -10.00
CA TRP A 528 -0.39 0.47 -9.93
C TRP A 528 -1.45 -0.30 -10.73
N THR A 529 -2.69 0.24 -10.82
CA THR A 529 -3.75 -0.38 -11.65
C THR A 529 -3.40 -0.22 -13.13
N ASN A 530 -2.87 0.95 -13.53
CA ASN A 530 -2.37 1.19 -14.89
C ASN A 530 -1.29 0.18 -15.27
N GLY A 531 -0.28 0.00 -14.41
CA GLY A 531 0.82 -0.93 -14.64
C GLY A 531 0.37 -2.39 -14.67
N THR A 532 -0.49 -2.77 -13.73
CA THR A 532 -1.08 -4.12 -13.70
C THR A 532 -1.91 -4.42 -14.96
N PHE A 533 -2.71 -3.43 -15.41
CA PHE A 533 -3.51 -3.60 -16.62
C PHE A 533 -2.62 -3.92 -17.83
N LEU A 534 -1.55 -3.15 -18.05
CA LEU A 534 -0.62 -3.38 -19.16
C LEU A 534 0.05 -4.75 -19.05
N ALA A 535 0.59 -5.08 -17.89
CA ALA A 535 1.29 -6.34 -17.66
C ALA A 535 0.38 -7.57 -17.91
N LEU A 536 -0.82 -7.56 -17.38
CA LEU A 536 -1.77 -8.66 -17.58
C LEU A 536 -2.26 -8.72 -19.03
N TYR A 537 -2.59 -7.58 -19.63
CA TYR A 537 -3.07 -7.50 -21.01
C TYR A 537 -2.03 -8.04 -22.01
N HIS A 538 -0.77 -7.62 -21.91
CA HIS A 538 0.29 -8.08 -22.81
C HIS A 538 0.67 -9.55 -22.58
N ALA A 539 0.44 -10.08 -21.39
CA ALA A 539 0.67 -11.49 -21.08
C ALA A 539 -0.43 -12.43 -21.61
N LEU A 540 -1.60 -11.91 -21.99
CA LEU A 540 -2.70 -12.71 -22.55
C LEU A 540 -2.44 -13.13 -24.01
N PRO A 541 -2.94 -14.32 -24.42
CA PRO A 541 -3.02 -14.68 -25.81
C PRO A 541 -3.82 -13.66 -26.66
N PRO A 542 -3.49 -13.47 -27.96
CA PRO A 542 -4.13 -12.43 -28.79
C PRO A 542 -5.67 -12.52 -28.87
N ALA A 543 -6.24 -13.73 -28.78
CA ALA A 543 -7.70 -13.91 -28.80
C ALA A 543 -8.34 -13.32 -27.53
N GLN A 544 -7.73 -13.51 -26.36
CA GLN A 544 -8.22 -12.97 -25.09
C GLN A 544 -7.94 -11.47 -24.96
N GLN A 545 -6.83 -10.94 -25.52
CA GLN A 545 -6.62 -9.51 -25.65
C GLN A 545 -7.75 -8.84 -26.43
N LYS A 546 -8.18 -9.44 -27.55
CA LYS A 546 -9.33 -8.97 -28.33
C LYS A 546 -10.62 -9.03 -27.52
N GLN A 547 -10.84 -10.10 -26.73
CA GLN A 547 -11.99 -10.26 -25.85
C GLN A 547 -12.09 -9.11 -24.84
N VAL A 548 -11.00 -8.80 -24.12
CA VAL A 548 -10.94 -7.69 -23.13
C VAL A 548 -11.24 -6.34 -23.78
N MET A 549 -10.75 -6.11 -25.01
CA MET A 549 -10.96 -4.85 -25.72
C MET A 549 -12.30 -4.75 -26.47
N ALA A 550 -13.02 -5.87 -26.61
CA ALA A 550 -14.29 -5.88 -27.31
C ALA A 550 -15.34 -5.03 -26.60
N GLU A 551 -16.19 -4.39 -27.37
CA GLU A 551 -17.38 -3.72 -26.84
C GLU A 551 -18.35 -4.82 -26.37
N LYS A 552 -18.47 -4.99 -25.06
CA LYS A 552 -19.59 -5.76 -24.52
C LYS A 552 -20.85 -4.93 -24.73
N ALA A 553 -21.86 -5.51 -25.42
CA ALA A 553 -23.18 -4.87 -25.48
C ALA A 553 -23.62 -4.55 -24.05
N ALA A 554 -24.08 -3.31 -23.83
CA ALA A 554 -24.60 -2.91 -22.53
C ALA A 554 -25.64 -3.94 -22.10
N ALA A 555 -25.43 -4.62 -20.96
CA ALA A 555 -26.45 -5.44 -20.37
C ALA A 555 -27.69 -4.57 -20.16
N ALA A 556 -28.81 -4.98 -20.71
CA ALA A 556 -30.05 -4.27 -20.49
C ALA A 556 -30.32 -4.18 -18.98
N PRO A 557 -30.73 -3.03 -18.46
CA PRO A 557 -31.08 -2.92 -17.05
C PRO A 557 -32.22 -3.89 -16.74
N ASN A 558 -31.99 -4.83 -15.81
CA ASN A 558 -33.04 -5.65 -15.23
C ASN A 558 -33.95 -4.83 -14.33
#